data_a97608efde94aae268a882ca9533569c
#
_entry.id   a97608efde94aae268a882ca9533569c
#
_cell.length_a   1.000
_cell.length_b   1.000
_cell.length_c   1.000
_cell.angle_alpha   90.00
_cell.angle_beta   90.00
_cell.angle_gamma   90.00
#
_symmetry.space_group_name_H-M   'P 1'
#
loop_
_entity.id
_entity.type
_entity.pdbx_description
1 polymer ?
#
loop_
_entity_poly.entity_id
_entity_poly.type
_entity_poly.pdbx_seq_one_letter_code
_entity_poly.pdbx_strand_id
1 'polypeptide(L)'
;IPSRMVEIHQKLNNEIFDIDEQFSEGKINTIKKYSGGYTNVDSNGFQILIDYPRSNYVPKYSIESILNKNFSKDFFKNKMVVIGATAPSLKDIFAFPSSRFIKDSQLMYISGAEIHAHRANQLLSLQNGNTLQINTINPTLELFLIILLTLSTAIYIEKSKKILYGLLGLIIIISSLSIAVFLSFMSGYWIEFSLPIISIILVSTVSWVKKAAEQQKQKALMQKLLGQTTSPEVAEELWKQKDALIENGKFPGTELPVTILFSDTVSFSSVSEKMTPTELLDWLNTGMEKFVKIISENGGMVNKFT
;
A
#
# COMPACT_ATOMS: atom_id res chain seq x y z
N ILE A 1 23.85 23.84 -19.10
CA ILE A 1 23.85 25.33 -18.96
C ILE A 1 24.03 25.74 -17.48
N PRO A 2 23.23 25.31 -16.50
CA PRO A 2 23.37 25.74 -15.09
C PRO A 2 24.73 25.43 -14.49
N SER A 3 25.28 24.24 -14.71
CA SER A 3 26.60 23.85 -14.25
C SER A 3 27.71 24.75 -14.76
N ARG A 4 27.66 25.07 -16.05
CA ARG A 4 28.63 25.99 -16.67
C ARG A 4 28.54 27.42 -16.11
N MET A 5 27.32 27.85 -15.77
CA MET A 5 27.11 29.16 -15.14
C MET A 5 27.77 29.20 -13.74
N VAL A 6 27.63 28.14 -12.94
CA VAL A 6 28.25 28.03 -11.63
C VAL A 6 29.76 28.00 -11.73
N GLU A 7 30.32 27.20 -12.64
CA GLU A 7 31.76 27.12 -12.90
C GLU A 7 32.35 28.47 -13.25
N ILE A 8 31.72 29.20 -14.17
CA ILE A 8 32.19 30.55 -14.58
C ILE A 8 32.11 31.54 -13.42
N HIS A 9 31.01 31.54 -12.66
CA HIS A 9 30.83 32.43 -11.52
C HIS A 9 31.93 32.24 -10.49
N GLN A 10 32.28 31.00 -10.18
CA GLN A 10 33.30 30.70 -9.20
C GLN A 10 34.73 31.00 -9.67
N LYS A 11 35.03 30.71 -10.91
CA LYS A 11 36.31 31.15 -11.53
C LYS A 11 36.51 32.66 -11.43
N LEU A 12 35.43 33.42 -11.62
CA LEU A 12 35.50 34.90 -11.51
C LEU A 12 35.73 35.36 -10.06
N ASN A 13 35.32 34.57 -9.07
CA ASN A 13 35.50 34.84 -7.65
C ASN A 13 36.78 34.22 -7.07
N ASN A 14 37.67 33.68 -7.90
CA ASN A 14 38.86 32.92 -7.50
C ASN A 14 38.55 31.66 -6.65
N GLU A 15 37.38 31.09 -6.77
CA GLU A 15 37.02 29.84 -6.17
C GLU A 15 37.30 28.69 -7.13
N ILE A 16 37.91 27.62 -6.63
CA ILE A 16 38.14 26.39 -7.41
C ILE A 16 36.85 25.56 -7.36
N PHE A 17 36.15 25.50 -8.48
CA PHE A 17 34.98 24.62 -8.62
C PHE A 17 35.13 23.80 -9.87
N ASP A 18 35.41 22.53 -9.70
CA ASP A 18 35.30 21.53 -10.73
C ASP A 18 34.02 20.72 -10.51
N ILE A 19 33.04 20.88 -11.40
CA ILE A 19 31.76 20.22 -11.29
C ILE A 19 31.91 18.70 -11.50
N ASP A 20 32.83 18.29 -12.37
CA ASP A 20 33.09 16.87 -12.64
C ASP A 20 33.72 16.19 -11.43
N GLU A 21 34.60 16.91 -10.70
CA GLU A 21 35.16 16.45 -9.43
C GLU A 21 34.06 16.30 -8.38
N GLN A 22 33.14 17.23 -8.22
CA GLN A 22 32.05 17.17 -7.24
C GLN A 22 31.12 15.97 -7.49
N PHE A 23 30.88 15.61 -8.74
CA PHE A 23 30.11 14.44 -9.11
C PHE A 23 30.90 13.15 -8.95
N SER A 24 32.17 13.13 -9.34
CA SER A 24 33.03 11.93 -9.26
C SER A 24 33.39 11.56 -7.83
N GLU A 25 33.58 12.54 -6.96
CA GLU A 25 33.82 12.33 -5.53
C GLU A 25 32.55 12.01 -4.72
N GLY A 26 31.39 12.05 -5.36
CA GLY A 26 30.10 11.74 -4.71
C GLY A 26 29.60 12.83 -3.75
N LYS A 27 30.16 14.03 -3.80
CA LYS A 27 29.67 15.18 -3.03
C LYS A 27 28.30 15.63 -3.48
N ILE A 28 28.01 15.49 -4.79
CA ILE A 28 26.67 15.67 -5.38
C ILE A 28 26.21 14.34 -5.96
N ASN A 29 25.17 13.77 -5.40
CA ASN A 29 24.62 12.49 -5.84
C ASN A 29 23.83 12.65 -7.14
N THR A 30 24.07 11.75 -8.09
CA THR A 30 23.36 11.72 -9.37
C THR A 30 22.24 10.69 -9.37
N ILE A 31 21.23 10.91 -10.21
CA ILE A 31 20.18 9.93 -10.47
C ILE A 31 20.80 8.72 -11.17
N LYS A 32 20.53 7.52 -10.63
CA LYS A 32 20.90 6.23 -11.22
C LYS A 32 19.73 5.70 -12.05
N LYS A 33 20.02 4.73 -12.91
CA LYS A 33 19.04 4.09 -13.78
C LYS A 33 17.76 3.63 -13.08
N TYR A 34 17.90 3.20 -11.83
CA TYR A 34 16.81 2.81 -10.94
C TYR A 34 16.96 3.63 -9.65
N SER A 35 16.26 4.74 -9.56
CA SER A 35 16.35 5.66 -8.42
C SER A 35 14.96 6.10 -7.99
N GLY A 36 14.57 5.75 -6.78
CA GLY A 36 13.24 6.02 -6.27
C GLY A 36 12.16 5.42 -7.18
N GLY A 37 11.11 6.18 -7.52
CA GLY A 37 10.04 5.73 -8.42
C GLY A 37 10.43 5.66 -9.92
N TYR A 38 11.67 5.95 -10.29
CA TYR A 38 12.11 5.85 -11.68
C TYR A 38 12.56 4.44 -12.03
N THR A 39 12.01 3.90 -13.12
CA THR A 39 12.42 2.62 -13.71
C THR A 39 13.08 2.86 -15.05
N ASN A 40 14.33 2.41 -15.22
CA ASN A 40 15.06 2.45 -16.48
C ASN A 40 15.20 3.86 -17.09
N VAL A 41 15.41 4.87 -16.24
CA VAL A 41 15.66 6.23 -16.73
C VAL A 41 17.00 6.30 -17.44
N ASP A 42 17.10 7.13 -18.47
CA ASP A 42 18.39 7.47 -19.08
C ASP A 42 19.21 8.26 -18.05
N SER A 43 20.20 7.61 -17.47
CA SER A 43 21.11 8.20 -16.48
C SER A 43 22.44 8.65 -17.08
N ASN A 44 22.54 8.76 -18.42
CA ASN A 44 23.74 9.26 -19.07
C ASN A 44 23.96 10.74 -18.71
N GLY A 45 25.20 11.08 -18.39
CA GLY A 45 25.57 12.39 -17.87
C GLY A 45 25.18 12.58 -16.38
N PHE A 46 25.54 13.74 -15.87
CA PHE A 46 25.26 14.10 -14.47
C PHE A 46 23.85 14.68 -14.34
N GLN A 47 22.93 13.91 -13.79
CA GLN A 47 21.54 14.31 -13.55
C GLN A 47 21.25 14.36 -12.06
N ILE A 48 20.61 15.43 -11.61
CA ILE A 48 20.18 15.60 -10.22
C ILE A 48 18.67 15.89 -10.15
N LEU A 49 18.05 15.54 -9.02
CA LEU A 49 16.68 15.94 -8.76
C LEU A 49 16.61 17.43 -8.49
N ILE A 50 15.62 18.10 -9.12
CA ILE A 50 15.40 19.52 -8.93
C ILE A 50 14.55 19.74 -7.69
N ASP A 51 15.04 20.57 -6.76
CA ASP A 51 14.25 21.12 -5.69
C ASP A 51 13.54 22.38 -6.19
N TYR A 52 12.21 22.27 -6.37
CA TYR A 52 11.40 23.40 -6.80
C TYR A 52 11.06 24.29 -5.62
N PRO A 53 11.38 25.60 -5.68
CA PRO A 53 11.09 26.52 -4.58
C PRO A 53 9.58 26.70 -4.37
N ARG A 54 9.19 26.92 -3.13
CA ARG A 54 7.78 27.13 -2.75
C ARG A 54 7.26 28.54 -3.08
N SER A 55 8.13 29.47 -3.42
CA SER A 55 7.81 30.89 -3.73
C SER A 55 8.78 31.47 -4.76
N ASN A 56 8.54 32.71 -5.20
CA ASN A 56 9.42 33.46 -6.10
C ASN A 56 10.82 33.65 -5.52
N TYR A 57 11.63 32.61 -5.62
CA TYR A 57 12.95 32.54 -4.99
C TYR A 57 14.01 33.38 -5.72
N VAL A 58 13.84 33.56 -7.03
CA VAL A 58 14.76 34.38 -7.87
C VAL A 58 14.13 35.72 -8.11
N PRO A 59 14.75 36.83 -7.66
CA PRO A 59 14.27 38.18 -7.95
C PRO A 59 14.24 38.45 -9.45
N LYS A 60 13.14 39.04 -9.94
CA LYS A 60 12.93 39.36 -11.34
C LYS A 60 12.91 40.88 -11.51
N TYR A 61 13.62 41.33 -12.50
CA TYR A 61 13.70 42.77 -12.87
C TYR A 61 13.43 42.93 -14.33
N SER A 62 12.61 43.91 -14.71
CA SER A 62 12.41 44.23 -16.12
C SER A 62 13.67 44.86 -16.72
N ILE A 63 13.95 44.56 -17.99
CA ILE A 63 15.09 45.17 -18.70
C ILE A 63 14.98 46.70 -18.74
N GLU A 64 13.75 47.21 -18.81
CA GLU A 64 13.45 48.62 -18.75
C GLU A 64 13.94 49.26 -17.44
N SER A 65 13.68 48.65 -16.29
CA SER A 65 14.12 49.16 -14.99
C SER A 65 15.64 49.16 -14.84
N ILE A 66 16.34 48.23 -15.54
CA ILE A 66 17.78 48.15 -15.55
C ILE A 66 18.36 49.27 -16.45
N LEU A 67 17.80 49.47 -17.64
CA LEU A 67 18.23 50.51 -18.59
C LEU A 67 18.00 51.93 -18.04
N ASN A 68 16.94 52.14 -17.30
CA ASN A 68 16.62 53.39 -16.63
C ASN A 68 17.50 53.68 -15.39
N LYS A 69 18.54 52.87 -15.16
CA LYS A 69 19.51 53.04 -14.08
C LYS A 69 18.89 53.10 -12.67
N ASN A 70 17.79 52.40 -12.43
CA ASN A 70 17.12 52.34 -11.12
C ASN A 70 17.91 51.53 -10.09
N PHE A 71 19.10 51.06 -10.41
CA PHE A 71 19.96 50.23 -9.55
C PHE A 71 21.32 50.89 -9.32
N SER A 72 21.92 50.65 -8.16
CA SER A 72 23.29 51.04 -7.87
C SER A 72 24.28 50.32 -8.80
N LYS A 73 25.45 50.89 -9.02
CA LYS A 73 26.50 50.28 -9.86
C LYS A 73 26.93 48.90 -9.34
N ASP A 74 26.87 48.66 -8.05
CA ASP A 74 27.29 47.43 -7.41
C ASP A 74 26.16 46.42 -7.19
N PHE A 75 24.92 46.73 -7.65
CA PHE A 75 23.76 45.89 -7.39
C PHE A 75 23.90 44.45 -7.91
N PHE A 76 24.54 44.30 -9.07
CA PHE A 76 24.77 42.99 -9.70
C PHE A 76 26.17 42.43 -9.39
N LYS A 77 26.98 43.09 -8.61
CA LYS A 77 28.32 42.64 -8.25
C LYS A 77 28.25 41.32 -7.47
N ASN A 78 29.08 40.36 -7.86
CA ASN A 78 29.15 39.00 -7.26
C ASN A 78 27.83 38.22 -7.33
N LYS A 79 26.97 38.53 -8.33
CA LYS A 79 25.71 37.83 -8.57
C LYS A 79 25.71 37.19 -9.95
N MET A 80 25.15 36.00 -10.07
CA MET A 80 24.81 35.43 -11.36
C MET A 80 23.54 36.11 -11.88
N VAL A 81 23.58 36.62 -13.10
CA VAL A 81 22.45 37.26 -13.75
C VAL A 81 22.03 36.40 -14.95
N VAL A 82 20.79 35.99 -14.97
CA VAL A 82 20.19 35.26 -16.09
C VAL A 82 19.28 36.20 -16.86
N ILE A 83 19.58 36.41 -18.14
CA ILE A 83 18.75 37.20 -19.03
C ILE A 83 17.97 36.27 -19.93
N GLY A 84 16.66 36.41 -19.94
CA GLY A 84 15.79 35.55 -20.74
C GLY A 84 14.42 36.16 -20.96
N ALA A 85 13.73 35.65 -21.94
CA ALA A 85 12.38 36.07 -22.25
C ALA A 85 11.39 35.40 -21.30
N THR A 86 10.42 36.18 -20.82
CA THR A 86 9.37 35.69 -19.89
C THR A 86 7.97 35.82 -20.48
N ALA A 87 7.85 36.31 -21.71
CA ALA A 87 6.57 36.51 -22.37
C ALA A 87 5.90 35.16 -22.72
N PRO A 88 4.64 34.91 -22.33
CA PRO A 88 3.94 33.68 -22.65
C PRO A 88 3.85 33.35 -24.14
N SER A 89 3.88 34.39 -24.99
CA SER A 89 3.86 34.26 -26.45
C SER A 89 5.06 33.52 -27.03
N LEU A 90 6.17 33.45 -26.30
CA LEU A 90 7.39 32.76 -26.74
C LEU A 90 7.37 31.27 -26.37
N LYS A 91 6.32 30.81 -25.68
CA LYS A 91 6.12 29.39 -25.30
C LYS A 91 7.25 28.74 -24.48
N ASP A 92 8.17 29.54 -23.93
CA ASP A 92 9.23 29.07 -23.02
C ASP A 92 8.76 29.17 -21.56
N ILE A 93 7.61 28.55 -21.30
CA ILE A 93 6.97 28.53 -19.99
C ILE A 93 6.66 27.10 -19.56
N PHE A 94 6.87 26.80 -18.28
CA PHE A 94 6.72 25.46 -17.71
C PHE A 94 5.87 25.51 -16.45
N ALA A 95 4.97 24.55 -16.32
CA ALA A 95 4.29 24.30 -15.04
C ALA A 95 5.25 23.61 -14.06
N PHE A 96 5.20 23.99 -12.81
CA PHE A 96 6.01 23.39 -11.77
C PHE A 96 5.14 22.73 -10.67
N PRO A 97 5.65 21.75 -9.93
CA PRO A 97 4.80 20.92 -9.04
C PRO A 97 3.97 21.71 -8.02
N SER A 98 4.53 22.78 -7.45
CA SER A 98 3.82 23.64 -6.48
C SER A 98 2.84 24.62 -7.09
N SER A 99 2.77 24.75 -8.40
CA SER A 99 1.86 25.69 -9.09
C SER A 99 0.38 25.40 -8.78
N ARG A 100 0.02 24.16 -8.52
CA ARG A 100 -1.35 23.74 -8.19
C ARG A 100 -1.86 24.30 -6.85
N PHE A 101 -0.96 24.71 -5.97
CA PHE A 101 -1.30 25.25 -4.64
C PHE A 101 -1.31 26.77 -4.61
N ILE A 102 -0.96 27.42 -5.72
CA ILE A 102 -0.93 28.88 -5.86
C ILE A 102 -2.26 29.33 -6.46
N LYS A 103 -3.03 30.13 -5.73
CA LYS A 103 -4.34 30.62 -6.19
C LYS A 103 -4.26 31.69 -7.30
N ASP A 104 -3.09 32.29 -7.49
CA ASP A 104 -2.88 33.31 -8.52
C ASP A 104 -2.50 32.64 -9.84
N SER A 105 -3.35 32.79 -10.85
CA SER A 105 -3.18 32.21 -12.18
C SER A 105 -1.90 32.68 -12.91
N GLN A 106 -1.35 33.82 -12.53
CA GLN A 106 -0.11 34.35 -13.12
C GLN A 106 1.15 33.62 -12.63
N LEU A 107 1.07 32.93 -11.49
CA LEU A 107 2.18 32.19 -10.87
C LEU A 107 2.18 30.70 -11.21
N MET A 108 1.27 30.24 -12.07
CA MET A 108 1.20 28.80 -12.45
C MET A 108 2.35 28.35 -13.35
N TYR A 109 3.07 29.27 -13.96
CA TYR A 109 4.12 28.97 -14.92
C TYR A 109 5.40 29.75 -14.59
N ILE A 110 6.53 29.12 -14.85
CA ILE A 110 7.84 29.75 -14.76
C ILE A 110 8.51 29.71 -16.14
N SER A 111 9.32 30.72 -16.45
CA SER A 111 10.07 30.74 -17.71
C SER A 111 11.27 29.82 -17.69
N GLY A 112 11.73 29.35 -18.85
CA GLY A 112 12.93 28.52 -18.95
C GLY A 112 14.17 29.23 -18.37
N ALA A 113 14.29 30.55 -18.55
CA ALA A 113 15.34 31.32 -17.92
C ALA A 113 15.32 31.24 -16.39
N GLU A 114 14.12 31.30 -15.79
CA GLU A 114 13.93 31.15 -14.34
C GLU A 114 14.28 29.73 -13.84
N ILE A 115 13.91 28.69 -14.60
CA ILE A 115 14.31 27.32 -14.30
C ILE A 115 15.84 27.19 -14.27
N HIS A 116 16.54 27.77 -15.23
CA HIS A 116 18.00 27.74 -15.26
C HIS A 116 18.63 28.51 -14.09
N ALA A 117 18.04 29.62 -13.67
CA ALA A 117 18.49 30.36 -12.50
C ALA A 117 18.29 29.55 -11.22
N HIS A 118 17.15 28.89 -11.05
CA HIS A 118 16.89 28.00 -9.90
C HIS A 118 17.87 26.83 -9.84
N ARG A 119 18.15 26.18 -10.98
CA ARG A 119 19.12 25.08 -11.05
C ARG A 119 20.54 25.53 -10.70
N ALA A 120 20.95 26.69 -11.19
CA ALA A 120 22.26 27.24 -10.85
C ALA A 120 22.36 27.58 -9.33
N ASN A 121 21.30 28.18 -8.78
CA ASN A 121 21.24 28.46 -7.35
C ASN A 121 21.23 27.18 -6.50
N GLN A 122 20.50 26.12 -6.92
CA GLN A 122 20.53 24.82 -6.26
C GLN A 122 21.94 24.23 -6.22
N LEU A 123 22.67 24.24 -7.34
CA LEU A 123 24.05 23.75 -7.39
C LEU A 123 24.98 24.49 -6.44
N LEU A 124 24.90 25.84 -6.41
CA LEU A 124 25.65 26.65 -5.46
C LEU A 124 25.30 26.35 -4.01
N SER A 125 24.01 26.20 -3.72
CA SER A 125 23.54 25.89 -2.38
C SER A 125 23.97 24.51 -1.91
N LEU A 126 23.97 23.50 -2.79
CA LEU A 126 24.48 22.16 -2.50
C LEU A 126 25.97 22.17 -2.20
N GLN A 127 26.75 22.91 -2.97
CA GLN A 127 28.18 23.06 -2.73
C GLN A 127 28.48 23.69 -1.36
N ASN A 128 27.72 24.70 -0.98
CA ASN A 128 27.89 25.42 0.29
C ASN A 128 27.25 24.67 1.48
N GLY A 129 26.66 23.48 1.27
CA GLY A 129 25.98 22.73 2.32
C GLY A 129 24.72 23.40 2.87
N ASN A 130 24.18 24.39 2.17
CA ASN A 130 23.03 25.19 2.62
C ASN A 130 21.67 24.55 2.31
N THR A 131 21.62 23.48 1.50
CA THR A 131 20.41 22.75 1.15
C THR A 131 20.64 21.26 1.26
N LEU A 132 19.58 20.53 1.62
CA LEU A 132 19.59 19.07 1.60
C LEU A 132 19.44 18.60 0.15
N GLN A 133 20.33 17.72 -0.27
CA GLN A 133 20.15 17.02 -1.55
C GLN A 133 19.10 15.94 -1.38
N ILE A 134 18.19 15.82 -2.37
CA ILE A 134 17.26 14.71 -2.43
C ILE A 134 18.03 13.48 -2.94
N ASN A 135 18.19 12.51 -2.06
CA ASN A 135 18.89 11.26 -2.33
C ASN A 135 17.88 10.13 -2.56
N THR A 136 18.29 9.08 -3.23
CA THR A 136 17.51 7.84 -3.37
C THR A 136 18.24 6.70 -2.66
N ILE A 137 17.47 5.77 -2.13
CA ILE A 137 18.02 4.56 -1.50
C ILE A 137 18.52 3.60 -2.60
N ASN A 138 19.44 2.72 -2.24
CA ASN A 138 19.90 1.67 -3.13
C ASN A 138 18.70 0.77 -3.53
N PRO A 139 18.42 0.57 -4.83
CA PRO A 139 17.26 -0.21 -5.29
C PRO A 139 17.22 -1.64 -4.75
N THR A 140 18.39 -2.26 -4.54
CA THR A 140 18.46 -3.61 -3.98
C THR A 140 18.02 -3.63 -2.52
N LEU A 141 18.40 -2.63 -1.74
CA LEU A 141 17.96 -2.47 -0.35
C LEU A 141 16.46 -2.19 -0.28
N GLU A 142 15.98 -1.32 -1.16
CA GLU A 142 14.55 -1.00 -1.25
C GLU A 142 13.70 -2.23 -1.57
N LEU A 143 14.10 -3.03 -2.57
CA LEU A 143 13.45 -4.30 -2.90
C LEU A 143 13.45 -5.28 -1.71
N PHE A 144 14.57 -5.40 -1.01
CA PHE A 144 14.68 -6.24 0.19
C PHE A 144 13.70 -5.81 1.28
N LEU A 145 13.59 -4.50 1.55
CA LEU A 145 12.64 -3.96 2.53
C LEU A 145 11.19 -4.21 2.13
N ILE A 146 10.85 -4.08 0.84
CA ILE A 146 9.52 -4.39 0.31
C ILE A 146 9.17 -5.86 0.54
N ILE A 147 10.09 -6.77 0.22
CA ILE A 147 9.89 -8.22 0.42
C ILE A 147 9.70 -8.52 1.92
N LEU A 148 10.54 -7.96 2.78
CA LEU A 148 10.45 -8.18 4.23
C LEU A 148 9.11 -7.68 4.79
N LEU A 149 8.68 -6.49 4.37
CA LEU A 149 7.41 -5.90 4.77
C LEU A 149 6.22 -6.73 4.29
N THR A 150 6.28 -7.21 3.05
CA THR A 150 5.23 -8.04 2.43
C THR A 150 5.09 -9.39 3.15
N LEU A 151 6.22 -10.05 3.44
CA LEU A 151 6.24 -11.30 4.19
C LEU A 151 5.73 -11.12 5.62
N SER A 152 6.15 -10.07 6.31
CA SER A 152 5.69 -9.77 7.67
C SER A 152 4.17 -9.51 7.70
N THR A 153 3.64 -8.84 6.69
CA THR A 153 2.19 -8.61 6.54
C THR A 153 1.44 -9.92 6.32
N ALA A 154 1.94 -10.81 5.46
CA ALA A 154 1.34 -12.12 5.23
C ALA A 154 1.28 -12.95 6.52
N ILE A 155 2.40 -13.05 7.24
CA ILE A 155 2.49 -13.78 8.51
C ILE A 155 1.54 -13.19 9.56
N TYR A 156 1.44 -11.87 9.64
CA TYR A 156 0.55 -11.19 10.56
C TYR A 156 -0.92 -11.54 10.29
N ILE A 157 -1.36 -11.48 9.01
CA ILE A 157 -2.73 -11.80 8.62
C ILE A 157 -3.03 -13.28 8.88
N GLU A 158 -2.10 -14.18 8.59
CA GLU A 158 -2.28 -15.61 8.82
C GLU A 158 -2.48 -15.93 10.31
N LYS A 159 -1.71 -15.29 11.19
CA LYS A 159 -1.82 -15.44 12.64
C LYS A 159 -3.02 -14.73 13.27
N SER A 160 -3.61 -13.75 12.61
CA SER A 160 -4.74 -12.98 13.16
C SER A 160 -5.98 -13.88 13.33
N LYS A 161 -6.51 -14.03 14.55
CA LYS A 161 -7.69 -14.88 14.81
C LYS A 161 -8.98 -14.28 14.22
N LYS A 162 -9.14 -12.95 14.26
CA LYS A 162 -10.34 -12.25 13.77
C LYS A 162 -9.98 -11.30 12.63
N ILE A 163 -10.88 -11.18 11.65
CA ILE A 163 -10.73 -10.25 10.51
C ILE A 163 -10.49 -8.82 10.99
N LEU A 164 -11.19 -8.38 12.04
CA LEU A 164 -11.04 -7.03 12.59
C LEU A 164 -9.61 -6.73 13.02
N TYR A 165 -8.92 -7.64 13.69
CA TYR A 165 -7.52 -7.46 14.07
C TYR A 165 -6.59 -7.42 12.86
N GLY A 166 -6.89 -8.24 11.83
CA GLY A 166 -6.18 -8.19 10.56
C GLY A 166 -6.29 -6.82 9.89
N LEU A 167 -7.50 -6.24 9.84
CA LEU A 167 -7.74 -4.91 9.27
C LEU A 167 -7.06 -3.79 10.09
N LEU A 168 -7.18 -3.82 11.41
CA LEU A 168 -6.52 -2.83 12.27
C LEU A 168 -5.00 -2.86 12.11
N GLY A 169 -4.41 -4.05 12.09
CA GLY A 169 -2.98 -4.19 11.86
C GLY A 169 -2.54 -3.68 10.49
N LEU A 170 -3.34 -3.91 9.46
CA LEU A 170 -3.07 -3.42 8.11
C LEU A 170 -3.10 -1.88 8.07
N ILE A 171 -4.06 -1.25 8.73
CA ILE A 171 -4.12 0.21 8.88
C ILE A 171 -2.86 0.72 9.60
N ILE A 172 -2.43 0.06 10.67
CA ILE A 172 -1.22 0.45 11.41
C ILE A 172 0.02 0.30 10.52
N ILE A 173 0.15 -0.79 9.76
CA ILE A 173 1.29 -1.01 8.85
C ILE A 173 1.34 0.07 7.78
N ILE A 174 0.23 0.36 7.11
CA ILE A 174 0.17 1.40 6.07
C ILE A 174 0.45 2.79 6.67
N SER A 175 -0.12 3.11 7.83
CA SER A 175 0.10 4.40 8.49
C SER A 175 1.56 4.55 8.92
N SER A 176 2.17 3.52 9.50
CA SER A 176 3.60 3.55 9.90
C SER A 176 4.53 3.69 8.69
N LEU A 177 4.24 3.00 7.59
CA LEU A 177 4.96 3.15 6.33
C LEU A 177 4.85 4.58 5.79
N SER A 178 3.62 5.14 5.78
CA SER A 178 3.39 6.52 5.32
C SER A 178 4.18 7.54 6.13
N ILE A 179 4.18 7.39 7.46
CA ILE A 179 4.96 8.25 8.35
C ILE A 179 6.46 8.07 8.11
N ALA A 180 6.95 6.84 7.97
CA ALA A 180 8.36 6.56 7.72
C ALA A 180 8.85 7.17 6.39
N VAL A 181 8.07 7.02 5.32
CA VAL A 181 8.38 7.62 4.01
C VAL A 181 8.36 9.15 4.10
N PHE A 182 7.38 9.73 4.79
CA PHE A 182 7.31 11.18 4.99
C PHE A 182 8.52 11.72 5.77
N LEU A 183 8.90 11.08 6.87
CA LEU A 183 10.07 11.47 7.66
C LEU A 183 11.38 11.30 6.86
N SER A 184 11.50 10.22 6.08
CA SER A 184 12.63 10.02 5.18
C SER A 184 12.73 11.12 4.14
N PHE A 185 11.61 11.52 3.56
CA PHE A 185 11.57 12.63 2.60
C PHE A 185 11.97 13.97 3.24
N MET A 186 11.51 14.24 4.47
CA MET A 186 11.94 15.41 5.23
C MET A 186 13.45 15.41 5.54
N SER A 187 14.07 14.24 5.62
CA SER A 187 15.51 14.05 5.80
C SER A 187 16.30 14.03 4.49
N GLY A 188 15.65 14.32 3.36
CA GLY A 188 16.28 14.34 2.04
C GLY A 188 16.41 12.98 1.36
N TYR A 189 15.68 11.94 1.81
CA TYR A 189 15.65 10.63 1.16
C TYR A 189 14.30 10.37 0.51
N TRP A 190 14.29 10.21 -0.81
CA TRP A 190 13.11 9.81 -1.56
C TRP A 190 13.02 8.29 -1.66
N ILE A 191 12.02 7.72 -1.01
CA ILE A 191 11.68 6.29 -1.03
C ILE A 191 10.43 6.12 -1.87
N GLU A 192 10.38 5.07 -2.68
CA GLU A 192 9.18 4.73 -3.42
C GLU A 192 8.07 4.25 -2.46
N PHE A 193 6.87 4.81 -2.65
CA PHE A 193 5.71 4.54 -1.79
C PHE A 193 4.66 3.63 -2.46
N SER A 194 4.59 3.66 -3.79
CA SER A 194 3.54 2.98 -4.55
C SER A 194 3.69 1.46 -4.53
N LEU A 195 4.87 0.95 -4.81
CA LEU A 195 5.16 -0.48 -4.84
C LEU A 195 4.91 -1.19 -3.50
N PRO A 196 5.41 -0.69 -2.34
CA PRO A 196 5.10 -1.28 -1.05
C PRO A 196 3.61 -1.36 -0.75
N ILE A 197 2.83 -0.30 -1.03
CA ILE A 197 1.38 -0.30 -0.80
C ILE A 197 0.67 -1.32 -1.65
N ILE A 198 0.95 -1.34 -2.96
CA ILE A 198 0.35 -2.31 -3.87
C ILE A 198 0.67 -3.74 -3.41
N SER A 199 1.93 -4.01 -3.03
CA SER A 199 2.36 -5.31 -2.54
C SER A 199 1.63 -5.71 -1.25
N ILE A 200 1.46 -4.79 -0.29
CA ILE A 200 0.72 -5.02 0.95
C ILE A 200 -0.75 -5.36 0.65
N ILE A 201 -1.41 -4.60 -0.23
CA ILE A 201 -2.82 -4.82 -0.59
C ILE A 201 -2.98 -6.17 -1.28
N LEU A 202 -2.14 -6.50 -2.26
CA LEU A 202 -2.20 -7.76 -2.98
C LEU A 202 -1.98 -8.96 -2.04
N VAL A 203 -0.92 -8.92 -1.24
CA VAL A 203 -0.62 -10.02 -0.30
C VAL A 203 -1.71 -10.16 0.76
N SER A 204 -2.27 -9.05 1.24
CA SER A 204 -3.35 -9.07 2.20
C SER A 204 -4.60 -9.73 1.62
N THR A 205 -4.96 -9.37 0.39
CA THR A 205 -6.11 -9.94 -0.33
C THR A 205 -5.92 -11.45 -0.52
N VAL A 206 -4.77 -11.88 -1.04
CA VAL A 206 -4.46 -13.30 -1.25
C VAL A 206 -4.49 -14.08 0.08
N SER A 207 -3.91 -13.52 1.14
CA SER A 207 -3.88 -14.17 2.46
C SER A 207 -5.29 -14.32 3.05
N TRP A 208 -6.17 -13.33 2.90
CA TRP A 208 -7.56 -13.44 3.35
C TRP A 208 -8.38 -14.41 2.53
N VAL A 209 -8.21 -14.44 1.20
CA VAL A 209 -8.89 -15.41 0.32
C VAL A 209 -8.46 -16.83 0.69
N LYS A 210 -7.16 -17.08 0.85
CA LYS A 210 -6.63 -18.38 1.30
C LYS A 210 -7.23 -18.80 2.65
N LYS A 211 -7.26 -17.89 3.61
CA LYS A 211 -7.80 -18.15 4.96
C LYS A 211 -9.30 -18.45 4.92
N ALA A 212 -10.07 -17.70 4.14
CA ALA A 212 -11.50 -17.94 3.96
C ALA A 212 -11.77 -19.30 3.31
N ALA A 213 -11.02 -19.65 2.27
CA ALA A 213 -11.12 -20.95 1.59
C ALA A 213 -10.78 -22.12 2.56
N GLU A 214 -9.73 -21.98 3.38
CA GLU A 214 -9.36 -22.99 4.36
C GLU A 214 -10.43 -23.17 5.45
N GLN A 215 -11.00 -22.06 5.95
CA GLN A 215 -12.11 -22.12 6.91
C GLN A 215 -13.35 -22.78 6.30
N GLN A 216 -13.66 -22.49 5.04
CA GLN A 216 -14.78 -23.12 4.35
C GLN A 216 -14.57 -24.63 4.15
N LYS A 217 -13.35 -25.03 3.79
CA LYS A 217 -12.98 -26.43 3.64
C LYS A 217 -13.07 -27.19 4.98
N GLN A 218 -12.57 -26.60 6.06
CA GLN A 218 -12.68 -27.18 7.40
C GLN A 218 -14.13 -27.30 7.86
N LYS A 219 -14.97 -26.26 7.56
CA LYS A 219 -16.41 -26.30 7.85
C LYS A 219 -17.09 -27.45 7.10
N ALA A 220 -16.84 -27.60 5.80
CA ALA A 220 -17.39 -28.64 4.98
C ALA A 220 -16.98 -30.05 5.45
N LEU A 221 -15.70 -30.21 5.84
CA LEU A 221 -15.21 -31.48 6.39
C LEU A 221 -15.91 -31.83 7.71
N MET A 222 -16.04 -30.87 8.62
CA MET A 222 -16.74 -31.06 9.87
C MET A 222 -18.21 -31.44 9.65
N GLN A 223 -18.91 -30.74 8.76
CA GLN A 223 -20.28 -31.07 8.39
C GLN A 223 -20.40 -32.49 7.80
N LYS A 224 -19.45 -32.89 6.96
CA LYS A 224 -19.43 -34.24 6.39
C LYS A 224 -19.21 -35.32 7.46
N LEU A 225 -18.29 -35.09 8.39
CA LEU A 225 -17.99 -36.05 9.47
C LEU A 225 -19.14 -36.17 10.48
N LEU A 226 -19.76 -35.06 10.83
CA LEU A 226 -20.86 -35.01 11.80
C LEU A 226 -22.22 -35.35 11.15
N GLY A 227 -22.40 -35.00 9.87
CA GLY A 227 -23.67 -35.21 9.15
C GLY A 227 -24.06 -36.67 8.93
N GLN A 228 -23.16 -37.63 9.19
CA GLN A 228 -23.47 -39.05 9.19
C GLN A 228 -24.14 -39.51 10.50
N THR A 229 -24.00 -38.74 11.58
CA THR A 229 -24.48 -39.10 12.91
C THR A 229 -25.38 -38.06 13.57
N THR A 230 -25.50 -36.86 12.97
CA THR A 230 -26.11 -35.68 13.59
C THR A 230 -26.78 -34.82 12.55
N SER A 231 -27.87 -34.10 12.92
CA SER A 231 -28.54 -33.18 11.99
C SER A 231 -27.64 -32.01 11.57
N PRO A 232 -27.90 -31.38 10.39
CA PRO A 232 -27.12 -30.21 9.91
C PRO A 232 -27.08 -29.05 10.91
N GLU A 233 -28.16 -28.82 11.65
CA GLU A 233 -28.30 -27.77 12.65
C GLU A 233 -27.35 -28.00 13.83
N VAL A 234 -27.26 -29.22 14.33
CA VAL A 234 -26.31 -29.60 15.38
C VAL A 234 -24.87 -29.48 14.87
N ALA A 235 -24.59 -29.90 13.66
CA ALA A 235 -23.26 -29.75 13.05
C ALA A 235 -22.84 -28.29 12.95
N GLU A 236 -23.78 -27.38 12.62
CA GLU A 236 -23.51 -25.95 12.57
C GLU A 236 -23.25 -25.34 13.94
N GLU A 237 -24.00 -25.73 14.96
CA GLU A 237 -23.78 -25.29 16.34
C GLU A 237 -22.42 -25.78 16.90
N LEU A 238 -22.06 -27.03 16.63
CA LEU A 238 -20.75 -27.58 16.96
C LEU A 238 -19.61 -26.81 16.23
N TRP A 239 -19.84 -26.39 14.99
CA TRP A 239 -18.88 -25.57 14.29
C TRP A 239 -18.68 -24.18 14.92
N LYS A 240 -19.74 -23.54 15.41
CA LYS A 240 -19.63 -22.27 16.13
C LYS A 240 -18.80 -22.39 17.41
N GLN A 241 -18.85 -23.54 18.06
CA GLN A 241 -18.17 -23.83 19.34
C GLN A 241 -16.81 -24.53 19.14
N LYS A 242 -16.32 -24.69 17.91
CA LYS A 242 -15.11 -25.48 17.61
C LYS A 242 -13.87 -25.01 18.36
N ASP A 243 -13.70 -23.68 18.54
CA ASP A 243 -12.53 -23.12 19.22
C ASP A 243 -12.49 -23.53 20.70
N ALA A 244 -13.64 -23.56 21.38
CA ALA A 244 -13.78 -24.02 22.73
C ALA A 244 -13.52 -25.53 22.84
N LEU A 245 -13.95 -26.33 21.85
CA LEU A 245 -13.67 -27.76 21.79
C LEU A 245 -12.17 -28.03 21.60
N ILE A 246 -11.50 -27.30 20.74
CA ILE A 246 -10.06 -27.45 20.46
C ILE A 246 -9.24 -27.05 21.69
N GLU A 247 -9.65 -26.00 22.40
CA GLU A 247 -8.91 -25.47 23.54
C GLU A 247 -9.09 -26.31 24.80
N ASN A 248 -10.32 -26.82 25.08
CA ASN A 248 -10.68 -27.52 26.32
C ASN A 248 -10.93 -29.00 26.13
N GLY A 249 -10.92 -29.54 24.92
CA GLY A 249 -11.24 -30.94 24.61
C GLY A 249 -12.68 -31.36 24.89
N LYS A 250 -13.56 -30.42 25.30
CA LYS A 250 -14.97 -30.68 25.62
C LYS A 250 -15.83 -29.52 25.07
N PHE A 251 -17.04 -29.87 24.60
CA PHE A 251 -18.04 -28.86 24.31
C PHE A 251 -18.57 -28.26 25.62
N PRO A 252 -18.71 -26.95 25.71
CA PRO A 252 -19.40 -26.32 26.81
C PRO A 252 -20.87 -26.79 26.79
N GLY A 253 -21.32 -27.41 27.86
CA GLY A 253 -22.72 -27.81 28.02
C GLY A 253 -23.59 -26.55 28.20
N THR A 254 -24.74 -26.52 27.55
CA THR A 254 -25.74 -25.46 27.71
C THR A 254 -27.04 -26.10 28.19
N GLU A 255 -27.62 -25.60 29.28
CA GLU A 255 -28.94 -25.99 29.72
C GLU A 255 -30.00 -25.29 28.88
N LEU A 256 -30.83 -26.06 28.20
CA LEU A 256 -31.93 -25.57 27.40
C LEU A 256 -33.22 -26.30 27.78
N PRO A 257 -34.34 -25.63 27.90
CA PRO A 257 -35.64 -26.27 27.99
C PRO A 257 -35.96 -26.92 26.63
N VAL A 258 -36.08 -28.24 26.62
CA VAL A 258 -36.34 -29.00 25.40
C VAL A 258 -37.52 -29.94 25.59
N THR A 259 -38.30 -30.15 24.54
CA THR A 259 -39.29 -31.24 24.44
C THR A 259 -38.66 -32.36 23.65
N ILE A 260 -38.60 -33.54 24.25
CA ILE A 260 -38.03 -34.72 23.61
C ILE A 260 -39.16 -35.62 23.11
N LEU A 261 -39.13 -35.97 21.82
CA LEU A 261 -40.05 -36.89 21.17
C LEU A 261 -39.31 -38.17 20.82
N PHE A 262 -39.84 -39.30 21.25
CA PHE A 262 -39.45 -40.62 20.77
C PHE A 262 -40.59 -41.19 19.95
N SER A 263 -40.28 -41.73 18.80
CA SER A 263 -41.24 -42.44 17.95
C SER A 263 -40.68 -43.78 17.51
N ASP A 264 -41.52 -44.77 17.43
CA ASP A 264 -41.17 -46.10 16.98
C ASP A 264 -42.18 -46.60 15.94
N THR A 265 -41.75 -47.50 15.07
CA THR A 265 -42.59 -48.07 14.03
C THR A 265 -43.33 -49.26 14.54
N VAL A 266 -44.65 -49.16 14.59
CA VAL A 266 -45.53 -50.26 15.05
C VAL A 266 -45.37 -51.46 14.14
N SER A 267 -45.17 -52.62 14.70
CA SER A 267 -45.08 -53.90 14.01
C SER A 267 -43.97 -53.98 12.95
N PHE A 268 -42.88 -53.28 13.15
CA PHE A 268 -41.73 -53.25 12.23
C PHE A 268 -41.26 -54.65 11.84
N SER A 269 -41.13 -55.59 12.83
CA SER A 269 -40.71 -56.94 12.56
C SER A 269 -41.62 -57.65 11.57
N SER A 270 -42.94 -57.50 11.70
CA SER A 270 -43.93 -58.15 10.81
C SER A 270 -43.92 -57.55 9.40
N VAL A 271 -43.54 -56.31 9.25
CA VAL A 271 -43.38 -55.61 7.97
C VAL A 271 -42.05 -56.03 7.30
N SER A 272 -40.97 -56.06 8.06
CA SER A 272 -39.63 -56.41 7.58
C SER A 272 -39.53 -57.87 7.07
N GLU A 273 -40.23 -58.81 7.73
CA GLU A 273 -40.27 -60.21 7.29
C GLU A 273 -40.92 -60.43 5.93
N LYS A 274 -41.76 -59.49 5.44
CA LYS A 274 -42.50 -59.61 4.21
C LYS A 274 -41.85 -58.84 3.04
N MET A 275 -40.77 -58.15 3.26
CA MET A 275 -40.09 -57.31 2.28
C MET A 275 -38.67 -57.83 1.99
N THR A 276 -38.20 -57.60 0.78
CA THR A 276 -36.80 -57.77 0.48
C THR A 276 -35.98 -56.65 1.15
N PRO A 277 -34.69 -56.85 1.38
CA PRO A 277 -33.84 -55.80 1.99
C PRO A 277 -33.90 -54.45 1.29
N THR A 278 -33.98 -54.45 -0.03
CA THR A 278 -34.07 -53.22 -0.83
C THR A 278 -35.43 -52.51 -0.67
N GLU A 279 -36.54 -53.27 -0.73
CA GLU A 279 -37.88 -52.73 -0.50
C GLU A 279 -38.04 -52.17 0.95
N LEU A 280 -37.48 -52.84 1.92
CA LEU A 280 -37.47 -52.36 3.31
C LEU A 280 -36.72 -51.04 3.47
N LEU A 281 -35.53 -50.89 2.84
CA LEU A 281 -34.75 -49.66 2.85
C LEU A 281 -35.50 -48.52 2.18
N ASP A 282 -36.13 -48.75 1.02
CA ASP A 282 -36.91 -47.73 0.31
C ASP A 282 -38.15 -47.31 1.12
N TRP A 283 -38.82 -48.24 1.76
CA TRP A 283 -39.97 -47.96 2.61
C TRP A 283 -39.55 -47.14 3.83
N LEU A 284 -38.44 -47.50 4.52
CA LEU A 284 -37.88 -46.77 5.64
C LEU A 284 -37.45 -45.34 5.21
N ASN A 285 -36.71 -45.23 4.13
CA ASN A 285 -36.22 -43.93 3.65
C ASN A 285 -37.39 -43.00 3.29
N THR A 286 -38.40 -43.50 2.60
CA THR A 286 -39.60 -42.73 2.27
C THR A 286 -40.40 -42.27 3.47
N GLY A 287 -40.54 -43.14 4.47
CA GLY A 287 -41.19 -42.80 5.74
C GLY A 287 -40.44 -41.77 6.53
N MET A 288 -39.11 -42.00 6.70
CA MET A 288 -38.24 -41.12 7.43
C MET A 288 -38.10 -39.73 6.80
N GLU A 289 -38.01 -39.65 5.48
CA GLU A 289 -37.96 -38.38 4.74
C GLU A 289 -39.18 -37.50 5.05
N LYS A 290 -40.38 -38.08 5.00
CA LYS A 290 -41.63 -37.38 5.33
C LYS A 290 -41.64 -36.92 6.78
N PHE A 291 -41.21 -37.80 7.71
CA PHE A 291 -41.21 -37.55 9.14
C PHE A 291 -40.23 -36.44 9.49
N VAL A 292 -38.99 -36.50 8.98
CA VAL A 292 -37.96 -35.47 9.12
C VAL A 292 -38.44 -34.13 8.59
N LYS A 293 -39.09 -34.13 7.42
CA LYS A 293 -39.62 -32.89 6.81
C LYS A 293 -40.64 -32.21 7.73
N ILE A 294 -41.61 -32.96 8.26
CA ILE A 294 -42.63 -32.40 9.16
C ILE A 294 -42.01 -31.86 10.46
N ILE A 295 -41.03 -32.55 11.04
CA ILE A 295 -40.34 -32.10 12.27
C ILE A 295 -39.58 -30.80 11.97
N SER A 296 -38.83 -30.73 10.86
CA SER A 296 -38.04 -29.55 10.50
C SER A 296 -38.93 -28.34 10.14
N GLU A 297 -40.04 -28.54 9.45
CA GLU A 297 -41.02 -27.49 9.12
C GLU A 297 -41.67 -26.87 10.36
N ASN A 298 -41.73 -27.62 11.48
CA ASN A 298 -42.23 -27.17 12.79
C ASN A 298 -41.12 -26.73 13.75
N GLY A 299 -39.90 -26.51 13.26
CA GLY A 299 -38.79 -26.02 14.07
C GLY A 299 -38.18 -27.09 15.00
N GLY A 300 -38.53 -28.38 14.81
CA GLY A 300 -37.94 -29.50 15.52
C GLY A 300 -36.65 -29.98 14.88
N MET A 301 -35.90 -30.76 15.60
CA MET A 301 -34.61 -31.32 15.19
C MET A 301 -34.58 -32.83 15.42
N VAL A 302 -34.15 -33.59 14.41
CA VAL A 302 -33.93 -35.03 14.55
C VAL A 302 -32.51 -35.28 15.06
N ASN A 303 -32.39 -35.84 16.28
CA ASN A 303 -31.08 -36.04 16.88
C ASN A 303 -30.43 -37.35 16.42
N LYS A 304 -31.19 -38.45 16.36
CA LYS A 304 -30.68 -39.80 16.05
C LYS A 304 -31.78 -40.71 15.53
N PHE A 305 -31.44 -41.57 14.58
CA PHE A 305 -32.20 -42.77 14.22
C PHE A 305 -31.54 -43.97 14.92
N THR A 306 -32.32 -44.83 15.49
CA THR A 306 -31.87 -46.07 16.18
C THR A 306 -32.42 -47.30 15.48
#